data_daa381d5cf36b66dbff1e4efea63e660
#
_entry.id   daa381d5cf36b66dbff1e4efea63e660
#
_cell.length_a   1.000
_cell.length_b   1.000
_cell.length_c   1.000
_cell.angle_alpha   90.00
_cell.angle_beta   90.00
_cell.angle_gamma   90.00
#
_symmetry.space_group_name_H-M   'P 1'
#
loop_
_entity.id
_entity.type
_entity.pdbx_description
1 polymer ?
#
loop_
_entity_poly.entity_id
_entity_poly.type
_entity_poly.pdbx_seq_one_letter_code
_entity_poly.pdbx_strand_id
1 'polypeptide(L)'
;IRLYVEGGDRKESKKDLRKGLRAFLKEVDDLAKQRGVGFQVIFCGSDEFTFKDFKTGMTNSPASFNVLLVDSDGPVTQSPWNHLKTQEKRKNWDSAGIDDVHCHLMVQEMEAWFMADVDALKSFYGQGFNEKSLPQNQNVEQIDKSRIVAGLESATKNTSKGKYHKTIHAPAILGKLKLSKVRKAALHCERLFQTLTEKMN
;
A
#
# COMPACT_ATOMS: atom_id res chain seq x y z
N ILE A 1 13.30 5.71 10.62
CA ILE A 1 12.37 5.90 9.48
C ILE A 1 10.94 5.86 9.98
N ARG A 2 10.09 6.76 9.49
CA ARG A 2 8.66 6.82 9.79
C ARG A 2 7.85 6.74 8.52
N LEU A 3 7.02 5.70 8.38
CA LEU A 3 6.14 5.47 7.24
C LEU A 3 4.69 5.82 7.63
N TYR A 4 4.17 6.90 7.07
CA TYR A 4 2.79 7.37 7.27
C TYR A 4 1.91 6.75 6.19
N VAL A 5 0.88 5.99 6.61
CA VAL A 5 0.06 5.18 5.69
C VAL A 5 -1.40 5.52 5.84
N GLU A 6 -2.07 5.68 4.71
CA GLU A 6 -3.52 5.80 4.65
C GLU A 6 -4.20 4.51 5.10
N GLY A 7 -5.31 4.64 5.82
CA GLY A 7 -6.19 3.54 6.20
C GLY A 7 -6.34 3.35 7.71
N GLY A 8 -7.33 2.53 8.07
CA GLY A 8 -7.59 2.15 9.46
C GLY A 8 -8.41 3.16 10.25
N ASP A 9 -9.54 3.62 9.75
CA ASP A 9 -10.41 4.62 10.41
C ASP A 9 -11.03 4.13 11.72
N ARG A 10 -11.25 2.82 11.88
CA ARG A 10 -11.78 2.21 13.10
C ARG A 10 -10.69 1.50 13.89
N LYS A 11 -10.81 1.44 15.23
CA LYS A 11 -9.80 0.81 16.11
C LYS A 11 -9.47 -0.63 15.70
N GLU A 12 -10.47 -1.45 15.36
CA GLU A 12 -10.29 -2.84 14.95
C GLU A 12 -9.67 -2.93 13.56
N SER A 13 -10.18 -2.18 12.57
CA SER A 13 -9.60 -2.15 11.22
C SER A 13 -8.16 -1.65 11.21
N LYS A 14 -7.81 -0.71 12.10
CA LYS A 14 -6.41 -0.28 12.32
C LYS A 14 -5.51 -1.41 12.79
N LYS A 15 -6.00 -2.24 13.72
CA LYS A 15 -5.23 -3.36 14.28
C LYS A 15 -4.92 -4.40 13.21
N ASP A 16 -5.93 -4.78 12.43
CA ASP A 16 -5.78 -5.80 11.41
C ASP A 16 -4.93 -5.31 10.22
N LEU A 17 -5.18 -4.09 9.73
CA LEU A 17 -4.37 -3.49 8.68
C LEU A 17 -2.91 -3.34 9.12
N ARG A 18 -2.67 -2.93 10.37
CA ARG A 18 -1.33 -2.88 10.96
C ARG A 18 -0.63 -4.23 10.94
N LYS A 19 -1.35 -5.31 11.30
CA LYS A 19 -0.82 -6.67 11.28
C LYS A 19 -0.47 -7.10 9.86
N GLY A 20 -1.38 -6.89 8.90
CA GLY A 20 -1.18 -7.25 7.50
C GLY A 20 -0.01 -6.50 6.88
N LEU A 21 0.03 -5.16 7.03
CA LEU A 21 1.09 -4.34 6.45
C LEU A 21 2.45 -4.61 7.11
N ARG A 22 2.50 -4.85 8.43
CA ARG A 22 3.75 -5.24 9.10
C ARG A 22 4.28 -6.58 8.59
N ALA A 23 3.40 -7.55 8.33
CA ALA A 23 3.81 -8.81 7.74
C ALA A 23 4.35 -8.62 6.32
N PHE A 24 3.72 -7.76 5.51
CA PHE A 24 4.17 -7.40 4.17
C PHE A 24 5.53 -6.67 4.19
N LEU A 25 5.75 -5.78 5.16
CA LEU A 25 6.98 -5.01 5.34
C LEU A 25 8.03 -5.73 6.20
N LYS A 26 7.86 -7.03 6.48
CA LYS A 26 8.73 -7.77 7.40
C LYS A 26 10.21 -7.68 7.03
N GLU A 27 10.55 -7.80 5.75
CA GLU A 27 11.94 -7.72 5.30
C GLU A 27 12.58 -6.35 5.61
N VAL A 28 11.79 -5.27 5.51
CA VAL A 28 12.23 -3.90 5.87
C VAL A 28 12.41 -3.77 7.38
N ASP A 29 11.47 -4.30 8.18
CA ASP A 29 11.56 -4.28 9.64
C ASP A 29 12.76 -5.10 10.15
N ASP A 30 13.02 -6.27 9.55
CA ASP A 30 14.16 -7.10 9.89
C ASP A 30 15.50 -6.42 9.52
N LEU A 31 15.58 -5.79 8.34
CA LEU A 31 16.76 -5.01 7.94
C LEU A 31 16.99 -3.83 8.89
N ALA A 32 15.94 -3.09 9.24
CA ALA A 32 16.03 -1.98 10.19
C ALA A 32 16.61 -2.43 11.53
N LYS A 33 16.13 -3.56 12.09
CA LYS A 33 16.67 -4.14 13.33
C LYS A 33 18.13 -4.52 13.17
N GLN A 34 18.50 -5.16 12.06
CA GLN A 34 19.88 -5.56 11.79
C GLN A 34 20.84 -4.37 11.74
N ARG A 35 20.35 -3.23 11.22
CA ARG A 35 21.12 -1.97 11.07
C ARG A 35 21.02 -1.04 12.29
N GLY A 36 20.25 -1.41 13.32
CA GLY A 36 20.00 -0.55 14.49
C GLY A 36 19.20 0.71 14.16
N VAL A 37 18.44 0.70 13.04
CA VAL A 37 17.61 1.82 12.60
C VAL A 37 16.19 1.67 13.12
N GLY A 38 15.64 2.70 13.75
CA GLY A 38 14.23 2.70 14.14
C GLY A 38 13.32 2.74 12.90
N PHE A 39 12.40 1.77 12.78
CA PHE A 39 11.38 1.74 11.73
C PHE A 39 9.98 1.71 12.33
N GLN A 40 9.16 2.70 11.99
CA GLN A 40 7.81 2.86 12.53
C GLN A 40 6.79 3.05 11.40
N VAL A 41 5.71 2.25 11.41
CA VAL A 41 4.55 2.43 10.53
C VAL A 41 3.44 3.12 11.33
N ILE A 42 2.99 4.29 10.83
CA ILE A 42 2.00 5.17 11.44
C ILE A 42 0.73 5.15 10.58
N PHE A 43 -0.35 4.62 11.12
CA PHE A 43 -1.66 4.56 10.45
C PHE A 43 -2.47 5.79 10.82
N CYS A 44 -2.76 6.62 9.83
CA CYS A 44 -3.31 7.95 10.04
C CYS A 44 -4.82 8.04 9.82
N GLY A 45 -5.44 7.00 9.23
CA GLY A 45 -6.86 7.00 8.89
C GLY A 45 -7.11 7.52 7.48
N SER A 46 -7.80 8.66 7.36
CA SER A 46 -8.11 9.22 6.05
C SER A 46 -6.88 9.83 5.36
N ASP A 47 -7.04 10.05 4.08
CA ASP A 47 -6.10 10.70 3.18
C ASP A 47 -5.59 12.06 3.74
N GLU A 48 -6.53 12.91 4.17
CA GLU A 48 -6.22 14.23 4.74
C GLU A 48 -5.40 14.12 6.03
N PHE A 49 -5.79 13.24 6.95
CA PHE A 49 -5.05 13.02 8.19
C PHE A 49 -3.67 12.44 7.91
N THR A 50 -3.54 11.59 6.90
CA THR A 50 -2.24 10.99 6.53
C THR A 50 -1.27 12.06 6.08
N PHE A 51 -1.69 12.98 5.23
CA PHE A 51 -0.83 14.09 4.82
C PHE A 51 -0.51 15.06 5.97
N LYS A 52 -1.50 15.40 6.81
CA LYS A 52 -1.31 16.25 7.99
C LYS A 52 -0.29 15.66 8.97
N ASP A 53 -0.43 14.37 9.30
CA ASP A 53 0.48 13.68 10.22
C ASP A 53 1.89 13.56 9.63
N PHE A 54 2.00 13.30 8.32
CA PHE A 54 3.27 13.31 7.60
C PHE A 54 3.95 14.69 7.68
N LYS A 55 3.25 15.78 7.37
CA LYS A 55 3.78 17.16 7.48
C LYS A 55 4.22 17.49 8.91
N THR A 56 3.42 17.08 9.91
CA THR A 56 3.77 17.21 11.32
C THR A 56 5.06 16.45 11.64
N GLY A 57 5.21 15.24 11.08
CA GLY A 57 6.43 14.43 11.21
C GLY A 57 7.65 15.09 10.59
N MET A 58 7.50 15.69 9.41
CA MET A 58 8.58 16.44 8.74
C MET A 58 9.10 17.59 9.62
N THR A 59 8.19 18.30 10.32
CA THR A 59 8.55 19.43 11.18
C THR A 59 9.09 18.98 12.55
N ASN A 60 8.39 18.04 13.21
CA ASN A 60 8.67 17.70 14.61
C ASN A 60 9.71 16.60 14.78
N SER A 61 10.10 15.95 13.68
CA SER A 61 11.08 14.85 13.69
C SER A 61 12.02 14.97 12.49
N PRO A 62 12.74 16.09 12.33
CA PRO A 62 13.59 16.33 11.15
C PRO A 62 14.77 15.36 11.05
N ALA A 63 15.20 14.76 12.15
CA ALA A 63 16.23 13.72 12.17
C ALA A 63 15.73 12.36 11.68
N SER A 64 14.40 12.17 11.52
CA SER A 64 13.81 10.96 10.98
C SER A 64 13.60 11.09 9.48
N PHE A 65 13.88 10.04 8.73
CA PHE A 65 13.42 9.97 7.35
C PHE A 65 11.90 9.65 7.36
N ASN A 66 11.09 10.64 6.98
CA ASN A 66 9.64 10.55 6.97
C ASN A 66 9.15 10.21 5.57
N VAL A 67 8.25 9.24 5.43
CA VAL A 67 7.74 8.72 4.17
C VAL A 67 6.22 8.72 4.18
N LEU A 68 5.61 9.30 3.17
CA LEU A 68 4.17 9.23 2.89
C LEU A 68 3.90 8.05 1.95
N LEU A 69 2.92 7.21 2.29
CA LEU A 69 2.42 6.12 1.44
C LEU A 69 0.89 6.19 1.34
N VAL A 70 0.39 6.50 0.14
CA VAL A 70 -1.05 6.67 -0.13
C VAL A 70 -1.45 5.99 -1.45
N ASP A 71 -2.74 5.68 -1.62
CA ASP A 71 -3.27 5.22 -2.90
C ASP A 71 -3.12 6.34 -3.95
N SER A 72 -2.78 6.00 -5.19
CA SER A 72 -2.69 7.00 -6.27
C SER A 72 -4.03 7.38 -6.88
N ASP A 73 -5.07 6.59 -6.63
CA ASP A 73 -6.44 6.74 -7.15
C ASP A 73 -6.58 6.78 -8.69
N GLY A 74 -5.51 6.53 -9.40
CA GLY A 74 -5.47 6.47 -10.86
C GLY A 74 -4.08 6.12 -11.38
N PRO A 75 -3.92 5.94 -12.70
CA PRO A 75 -2.63 5.64 -13.31
C PRO A 75 -1.64 6.80 -13.14
N VAL A 76 -0.40 6.46 -12.80
CA VAL A 76 0.65 7.44 -12.51
C VAL A 76 1.53 7.62 -13.74
N THR A 77 1.60 8.85 -14.26
CA THR A 77 2.42 9.22 -15.42
C THR A 77 3.41 10.37 -15.13
N GLN A 78 3.38 10.86 -13.90
CA GLN A 78 4.20 11.99 -13.44
C GLN A 78 4.92 11.60 -12.14
N SER A 79 5.78 12.51 -11.64
CA SER A 79 6.36 12.31 -10.31
C SER A 79 5.28 12.28 -9.23
N PRO A 80 5.53 11.62 -8.10
CA PRO A 80 4.51 11.39 -7.08
C PRO A 80 3.76 12.63 -6.61
N TRP A 81 4.48 13.70 -6.27
CA TRP A 81 3.83 14.95 -5.85
C TRP A 81 3.03 15.60 -6.96
N ASN A 82 3.57 15.61 -8.19
CA ASN A 82 2.85 16.16 -9.33
C ASN A 82 1.57 15.37 -9.62
N HIS A 83 1.63 14.04 -9.55
CA HIS A 83 0.44 13.20 -9.69
C HIS A 83 -0.62 13.52 -8.62
N LEU A 84 -0.24 13.59 -7.34
CA LEU A 84 -1.20 13.87 -6.26
C LEU A 84 -1.86 15.25 -6.42
N LYS A 85 -1.12 16.26 -6.86
CA LYS A 85 -1.66 17.62 -7.10
C LYS A 85 -2.70 17.70 -8.23
N THR A 86 -2.73 16.74 -9.15
CA THR A 86 -3.78 16.69 -10.19
C THR A 86 -5.14 16.26 -9.64
N GLN A 87 -5.19 15.71 -8.44
CA GLN A 87 -6.41 15.20 -7.84
C GLN A 87 -7.12 16.28 -7.04
N GLU A 88 -8.42 16.46 -7.30
CA GLU A 88 -9.23 17.51 -6.66
C GLU A 88 -9.13 17.48 -5.13
N LYS A 89 -9.20 16.28 -4.52
CA LYS A 89 -9.12 16.11 -3.05
C LYS A 89 -7.75 16.42 -2.45
N ARG A 90 -6.68 16.46 -3.27
CA ARG A 90 -5.29 16.65 -2.85
C ARG A 90 -4.62 17.90 -3.42
N LYS A 91 -5.34 18.68 -4.23
CA LYS A 91 -4.79 19.90 -4.86
C LYS A 91 -4.20 20.91 -3.88
N ASN A 92 -4.73 20.92 -2.64
CA ASN A 92 -4.27 21.80 -1.57
C ASN A 92 -3.15 21.20 -0.71
N TRP A 93 -2.63 20.02 -1.06
CA TRP A 93 -1.50 19.45 -0.35
C TRP A 93 -0.22 20.22 -0.66
N ASP A 94 0.21 21.02 0.31
CA ASP A 94 1.46 21.78 0.18
C ASP A 94 2.68 20.89 0.42
N SER A 95 3.31 20.48 -0.67
CA SER A 95 4.55 19.70 -0.67
C SER A 95 5.78 20.55 -1.00
N ALA A 96 5.68 21.91 -0.91
CA ALA A 96 6.81 22.78 -1.21
C ALA A 96 8.03 22.43 -0.34
N GLY A 97 9.18 22.28 -0.98
CA GLY A 97 10.43 21.91 -0.32
C GLY A 97 10.54 20.45 0.12
N ILE A 98 9.58 19.57 -0.27
CA ILE A 98 9.61 18.14 0.04
C ILE A 98 9.86 17.34 -1.23
N ASP A 99 10.99 16.65 -1.30
CA ASP A 99 11.37 15.85 -2.46
C ASP A 99 10.47 14.64 -2.67
N ASP A 100 10.36 14.18 -3.93
CA ASP A 100 9.59 12.99 -4.30
C ASP A 100 10.05 11.69 -3.60
N VAL A 101 11.27 11.66 -3.06
CA VAL A 101 11.78 10.53 -2.27
C VAL A 101 10.98 10.29 -0.98
N HIS A 102 10.28 11.30 -0.50
CA HIS A 102 9.40 11.22 0.66
C HIS A 102 7.96 10.80 0.33
N CYS A 103 7.59 10.72 -0.96
CA CYS A 103 6.25 10.41 -1.41
C CYS A 103 6.21 9.12 -2.22
N HIS A 104 5.46 8.14 -1.74
CA HIS A 104 5.27 6.85 -2.40
C HIS A 104 3.79 6.55 -2.61
N LEU A 105 3.49 5.86 -3.70
CA LEU A 105 2.14 5.61 -4.15
C LEU A 105 1.85 4.11 -4.25
N MET A 106 0.68 3.70 -3.79
CA MET A 106 0.09 2.41 -4.11
C MET A 106 -0.76 2.58 -5.37
N VAL A 107 -0.26 2.12 -6.51
CA VAL A 107 -0.87 2.39 -7.82
C VAL A 107 -1.73 1.21 -8.28
N GLN A 108 -3.01 1.40 -8.60
CA GLN A 108 -3.81 2.62 -8.40
C GLN A 108 -4.38 2.68 -6.98
N GLU A 109 -4.43 1.52 -6.32
CA GLU A 109 -4.77 1.29 -4.91
C GLU A 109 -4.03 0.04 -4.41
N MET A 110 -4.00 -0.15 -3.10
CA MET A 110 -3.30 -1.29 -2.46
C MET A 110 -3.76 -2.65 -3.02
N GLU A 111 -5.00 -2.79 -3.41
CA GLU A 111 -5.58 -4.02 -3.97
C GLU A 111 -4.92 -4.47 -5.28
N ALA A 112 -4.26 -3.57 -6.00
CA ALA A 112 -3.48 -3.94 -7.19
C ALA A 112 -2.37 -4.95 -6.85
N TRP A 113 -1.77 -4.83 -5.66
CA TRP A 113 -0.74 -5.76 -5.19
C TRP A 113 -1.24 -7.20 -5.07
N PHE A 114 -2.54 -7.40 -4.82
CA PHE A 114 -3.13 -8.75 -4.75
C PHE A 114 -3.12 -9.47 -6.09
N MET A 115 -3.21 -8.71 -7.19
CA MET A 115 -3.14 -9.26 -8.55
C MET A 115 -1.76 -9.83 -8.88
N ALA A 116 -0.71 -9.39 -8.20
CA ALA A 116 0.64 -9.92 -8.35
C ALA A 116 0.83 -11.32 -7.74
N ASP A 117 0.00 -11.71 -6.78
CA ASP A 117 0.12 -13.00 -6.09
C ASP A 117 -1.24 -13.69 -5.94
N VAL A 118 -1.77 -14.19 -7.06
CA VAL A 118 -3.04 -14.92 -7.12
C VAL A 118 -3.02 -16.18 -6.24
N ASP A 119 -1.84 -16.80 -6.03
CA ASP A 119 -1.71 -17.96 -5.14
C ASP A 119 -2.04 -17.58 -3.67
N ALA A 120 -1.68 -16.37 -3.24
CA ALA A 120 -2.04 -15.89 -1.92
C ALA A 120 -3.56 -15.71 -1.77
N LEU A 121 -4.24 -15.18 -2.80
CA LEU A 121 -5.70 -15.09 -2.86
C LEU A 121 -6.34 -16.47 -2.80
N LYS A 122 -5.86 -17.40 -3.62
CA LYS A 122 -6.34 -18.79 -3.66
C LYS A 122 -6.16 -19.50 -2.32
N SER A 123 -5.01 -19.32 -1.67
CA SER A 123 -4.75 -19.83 -0.32
C SER A 123 -5.65 -19.22 0.75
N PHE A 124 -5.98 -17.93 0.62
CA PHE A 124 -6.83 -17.23 1.58
C PHE A 124 -8.31 -17.64 1.46
N TYR A 125 -8.83 -17.70 0.24
CA TYR A 125 -10.26 -17.97 0.00
C TYR A 125 -10.60 -19.47 -0.05
N GLY A 126 -9.69 -20.31 -0.55
CA GLY A 126 -9.89 -21.75 -0.65
C GLY A 126 -10.90 -22.16 -1.70
N GLN A 127 -11.74 -23.15 -1.33
CA GLN A 127 -12.76 -23.71 -2.24
C GLN A 127 -13.74 -22.62 -2.70
N GLY A 128 -14.12 -22.68 -4.00
CA GLY A 128 -15.05 -21.73 -4.61
C GLY A 128 -14.39 -20.45 -5.15
N PHE A 129 -13.08 -20.27 -4.93
CA PHE A 129 -12.34 -19.15 -5.51
C PHE A 129 -12.15 -19.34 -7.03
N ASN A 130 -12.57 -18.34 -7.80
CA ASN A 130 -12.49 -18.36 -9.26
C ASN A 130 -11.44 -17.38 -9.80
N GLU A 131 -10.20 -17.83 -9.94
CA GLU A 131 -9.09 -17.00 -10.42
C GLU A 131 -9.31 -16.43 -11.84
N LYS A 132 -10.11 -17.09 -12.68
CA LYS A 132 -10.41 -16.62 -14.04
C LYS A 132 -11.21 -15.32 -14.08
N SER A 133 -11.84 -14.95 -12.97
CA SER A 133 -12.56 -13.67 -12.84
C SER A 133 -11.63 -12.49 -12.54
N LEU A 134 -10.37 -12.74 -12.21
CA LEU A 134 -9.43 -11.66 -11.91
C LEU A 134 -8.87 -11.04 -13.20
N PRO A 135 -8.70 -9.71 -13.25
CA PRO A 135 -7.98 -9.07 -14.33
C PRO A 135 -6.50 -9.48 -14.28
N GLN A 136 -5.89 -9.68 -15.45
CA GLN A 136 -4.50 -10.06 -15.58
C GLN A 136 -3.71 -8.97 -16.31
N ASN A 137 -2.57 -8.59 -15.77
CA ASN A 137 -1.54 -7.79 -16.41
C ASN A 137 -0.21 -8.08 -15.71
N GLN A 138 0.89 -8.15 -16.45
CA GLN A 138 2.22 -8.33 -15.88
C GLN A 138 2.63 -7.13 -15.00
N ASN A 139 2.21 -5.92 -15.40
CA ASN A 139 2.29 -4.73 -14.56
C ASN A 139 0.91 -4.47 -13.94
N VAL A 140 0.74 -4.86 -12.68
CA VAL A 140 -0.54 -4.74 -11.97
C VAL A 140 -1.00 -3.30 -11.79
N GLU A 141 -0.08 -2.34 -11.87
CA GLU A 141 -0.36 -0.91 -11.76
C GLU A 141 -1.12 -0.34 -12.98
N GLN A 142 -1.14 -1.09 -14.10
CA GLN A 142 -1.92 -0.74 -15.29
C GLN A 142 -3.35 -1.27 -15.25
N ILE A 143 -3.71 -2.04 -14.23
CA ILE A 143 -5.08 -2.54 -14.09
C ILE A 143 -5.92 -1.45 -13.42
N ASP A 144 -7.01 -1.07 -14.09
CA ASP A 144 -7.97 -0.11 -13.53
C ASP A 144 -8.55 -0.61 -12.20
N LYS A 145 -8.62 0.26 -11.19
CA LYS A 145 -9.08 -0.09 -9.84
C LYS A 145 -10.50 -0.64 -9.83
N SER A 146 -11.39 -0.14 -10.68
CA SER A 146 -12.77 -0.64 -10.80
C SER A 146 -12.79 -2.10 -11.27
N ARG A 147 -11.88 -2.48 -12.17
CA ARG A 147 -11.72 -3.86 -12.65
C ARG A 147 -11.14 -4.78 -11.58
N ILE A 148 -10.22 -4.27 -10.74
CA ILE A 148 -9.65 -5.02 -9.62
C ILE A 148 -10.75 -5.37 -8.62
N VAL A 149 -11.52 -4.38 -8.16
CA VAL A 149 -12.62 -4.58 -7.19
C VAL A 149 -13.67 -5.53 -7.75
N ALA A 150 -14.16 -5.29 -8.97
CA ALA A 150 -15.16 -6.15 -9.61
C ALA A 150 -14.63 -7.58 -9.80
N GLY A 151 -13.36 -7.74 -10.19
CA GLY A 151 -12.70 -9.02 -10.31
C GLY A 151 -12.61 -9.78 -9.00
N LEU A 152 -12.16 -9.11 -7.92
CA LEU A 152 -12.09 -9.68 -6.57
C LEU A 152 -13.47 -10.12 -6.07
N GLU A 153 -14.48 -9.27 -6.22
CA GLU A 153 -15.85 -9.61 -5.84
C GLU A 153 -16.38 -10.82 -6.61
N SER A 154 -16.16 -10.86 -7.93
CA SER A 154 -16.60 -11.97 -8.77
C SER A 154 -15.85 -13.27 -8.46
N ALA A 155 -14.54 -13.18 -8.23
CA ALA A 155 -13.69 -14.34 -7.92
C ALA A 155 -14.05 -14.99 -6.59
N THR A 156 -14.61 -14.23 -5.65
CA THR A 156 -14.76 -14.67 -4.24
C THR A 156 -16.20 -14.97 -3.82
N LYS A 157 -17.20 -14.57 -4.62
CA LYS A 157 -18.63 -14.67 -4.27
C LYS A 157 -19.11 -16.06 -3.85
N ASN A 158 -18.47 -17.11 -4.35
CA ASN A 158 -18.85 -18.51 -4.08
C ASN A 158 -17.95 -19.17 -3.02
N THR A 159 -17.09 -18.42 -2.36
CA THR A 159 -16.23 -18.95 -1.28
C THR A 159 -16.95 -18.92 0.07
N SER A 160 -16.49 -19.71 1.01
CA SER A 160 -17.02 -19.68 2.40
C SER A 160 -16.81 -18.34 3.11
N LYS A 161 -15.86 -17.51 2.67
CA LYS A 161 -15.62 -16.16 3.17
C LYS A 161 -16.51 -15.10 2.53
N GLY A 162 -17.24 -15.49 1.45
CA GLY A 162 -18.11 -14.59 0.71
C GLY A 162 -17.33 -13.59 -0.17
N LYS A 163 -18.09 -12.65 -0.70
CA LYS A 163 -17.63 -11.59 -1.57
C LYS A 163 -16.52 -10.76 -0.93
N TYR A 164 -15.50 -10.37 -1.71
CA TYR A 164 -14.41 -9.51 -1.24
C TYR A 164 -14.95 -8.29 -0.50
N HIS A 165 -14.34 -7.99 0.63
CA HIS A 165 -14.63 -6.81 1.43
C HIS A 165 -13.33 -6.16 1.91
N LYS A 166 -13.08 -4.93 1.47
CA LYS A 166 -11.81 -4.21 1.68
C LYS A 166 -11.33 -4.23 3.14
N THR A 167 -12.18 -3.82 4.06
CA THR A 167 -11.77 -3.69 5.48
C THR A 167 -11.61 -5.02 6.22
N ILE A 168 -12.28 -6.09 5.75
CA ILE A 168 -12.27 -7.41 6.41
C ILE A 168 -11.19 -8.32 5.83
N HIS A 169 -11.08 -8.37 4.50
CA HIS A 169 -10.23 -9.35 3.82
C HIS A 169 -8.84 -8.81 3.47
N ALA A 170 -8.76 -7.52 3.07
CA ALA A 170 -7.50 -6.95 2.59
C ALA A 170 -6.34 -7.06 3.60
N PRO A 171 -6.52 -6.83 4.90
CA PRO A 171 -5.43 -6.97 5.86
C PRO A 171 -4.84 -8.37 5.91
N ALA A 172 -5.71 -9.39 5.89
CA ALA A 172 -5.25 -10.79 5.95
C ALA A 172 -4.61 -11.26 4.64
N ILE A 173 -5.10 -10.76 3.50
CA ILE A 173 -4.52 -11.03 2.18
C ILE A 173 -3.14 -10.39 2.09
N LEU A 174 -3.02 -9.10 2.45
CA LEU A 174 -1.77 -8.34 2.44
C LEU A 174 -0.65 -9.07 3.20
N GLY A 175 -0.97 -9.62 4.38
CA GLY A 175 -0.02 -10.38 5.18
C GLY A 175 0.38 -11.76 4.61
N LYS A 176 -0.25 -12.20 3.53
CA LYS A 176 0.04 -13.48 2.84
C LYS A 176 0.78 -13.29 1.51
N LEU A 177 0.85 -12.06 1.00
CA LEU A 177 1.50 -11.78 -0.28
C LEU A 177 3.00 -12.10 -0.21
N LYS A 178 3.51 -12.70 -1.27
CA LYS A 178 4.95 -12.86 -1.49
C LYS A 178 5.50 -11.53 -2.02
N LEU A 179 6.24 -10.83 -1.17
CA LEU A 179 6.80 -9.52 -1.48
C LEU A 179 7.56 -9.48 -2.83
N SER A 180 8.37 -10.50 -3.12
CA SER A 180 9.12 -10.60 -4.37
C SER A 180 8.24 -10.59 -5.63
N LYS A 181 7.04 -11.18 -5.57
CA LYS A 181 6.08 -11.13 -6.67
C LYS A 181 5.51 -9.72 -6.85
N VAL A 182 5.15 -9.07 -5.74
CA VAL A 182 4.57 -7.71 -5.77
C VAL A 182 5.60 -6.71 -6.30
N ARG A 183 6.82 -6.72 -5.78
CA ARG A 183 7.91 -5.84 -6.23
C ARG A 183 8.20 -5.99 -7.72
N LYS A 184 8.15 -7.23 -8.25
CA LYS A 184 8.36 -7.50 -9.67
C LYS A 184 7.22 -6.94 -10.56
N ALA A 185 5.98 -6.95 -10.07
CA ALA A 185 4.79 -6.60 -10.84
C ALA A 185 4.29 -5.16 -10.60
N ALA A 186 4.82 -4.46 -9.58
CA ALA A 186 4.43 -3.11 -9.19
C ALA A 186 5.66 -2.23 -8.97
N LEU A 187 5.96 -1.39 -9.96
CA LEU A 187 7.18 -0.55 -9.97
C LEU A 187 7.21 0.45 -8.82
N HIS A 188 6.06 1.01 -8.44
CA HIS A 188 5.99 1.94 -7.32
C HIS A 188 6.17 1.23 -5.97
N CYS A 189 5.73 -0.03 -5.84
CA CYS A 189 6.06 -0.86 -4.68
C CYS A 189 7.58 -1.13 -4.63
N GLU A 190 8.21 -1.49 -5.75
CA GLU A 190 9.66 -1.67 -5.82
C GLU A 190 10.40 -0.40 -5.40
N ARG A 191 10.00 0.78 -5.92
CA ARG A 191 10.57 2.07 -5.56
C ARG A 191 10.47 2.35 -4.04
N LEU A 192 9.34 2.02 -3.40
CA LEU A 192 9.19 2.15 -1.94
C LEU A 192 10.25 1.32 -1.20
N PHE A 193 10.39 0.05 -1.56
CA PHE A 193 11.33 -0.85 -0.90
C PHE A 193 12.79 -0.45 -1.15
N GLN A 194 13.15 0.00 -2.36
CA GLN A 194 14.46 0.55 -2.67
C GLN A 194 14.78 1.76 -1.78
N THR A 195 13.86 2.75 -1.74
CA THR A 195 14.04 3.94 -0.90
C THR A 195 14.21 3.59 0.58
N LEU A 196 13.37 2.72 1.12
CA LEU A 196 13.47 2.32 2.53
C LEU A 196 14.79 1.61 2.82
N THR A 197 15.24 0.73 1.92
CA THR A 197 16.52 0.01 2.04
C THR A 197 17.73 0.96 1.98
N GLU A 198 17.74 1.87 1.01
CA GLU A 198 18.82 2.86 0.84
C GLU A 198 18.97 3.76 2.07
N LYS A 199 17.85 4.15 2.70
CA LYS A 199 17.85 5.01 3.89
C LYS A 199 18.23 4.27 5.19
N MET A 200 18.47 2.97 5.12
CA MET A 200 18.98 2.14 6.22
C MET A 200 20.47 1.80 6.07
N ASN A 201 21.07 2.10 4.92
CA ASN A 201 22.51 1.92 4.64
C ASN A 201 23.31 3.19 4.96
#